data_e8106e527a90406df27828b46969760d
#
_entry.id   e8106e527a90406df27828b46969760d
#
_cell.length_a   1.000
_cell.length_b   1.000
_cell.length_c   1.000
_cell.angle_alpha   90.00
_cell.angle_beta   90.00
_cell.angle_gamma   90.00
#
_symmetry.space_group_name_H-M   'P 1'
#
loop_
_entity.id
_entity.type
_entity.pdbx_description
1 polymer ?
#
loop_
_entity_poly.entity_id
_entity_poly.type
_entity_poly.pdbx_seq_one_letter_code
_entity_poly.pdbx_strand_id
1 'polypeptide(L)'
;TLILEGDTVGGQVTTTSVVYNYPAVEKVDGTQLMNQMQSQVASFGVEIQHDAVEKFDLTGEVKTLIGKSGQKYTARSVIIATGANPKKVGFPGENEFRGRGIAYCSTCDGELFTGLQVFVVGGGYAAAEEADYLSRFAKHVTVLVRGDHFACPVLTAKRALDNPKVSVEYNTEVKEVSGDDYLTTATLVNNKTGEETVYHVDDGDQTFGMFIYIGTQPATKALANIL
;
A
#
# COMPACT_ATOMS: atom_id res chain seq x y z
N THR A 1 6.82 21.36 21.18
CA THR A 1 6.64 20.67 19.89
C THR A 1 5.16 20.57 19.59
N LEU A 2 4.78 20.76 18.33
CA LEU A 2 3.44 20.50 17.80
C LEU A 2 3.56 19.49 16.67
N ILE A 3 2.69 18.50 16.63
CA ILE A 3 2.55 17.55 15.52
C ILE A 3 1.30 17.94 14.72
N LEU A 4 1.44 18.13 13.42
CA LEU A 4 0.33 18.32 12.49
C LEU A 4 0.10 17.02 11.74
N GLU A 5 -1.08 16.44 11.89
CA GLU A 5 -1.47 15.17 11.24
C GLU A 5 -2.62 15.43 10.28
N GLY A 6 -2.45 15.02 9.05
CA GLY A 6 -3.42 15.32 8.00
C GLY A 6 -4.56 14.32 7.87
N ASP A 7 -4.37 13.09 8.32
CA ASP A 7 -5.33 12.01 8.06
C ASP A 7 -5.48 11.11 9.30
N THR A 8 -4.61 10.12 9.45
CA THR A 8 -4.69 9.16 10.56
C THR A 8 -3.38 9.15 11.33
N VAL A 9 -3.43 9.41 12.65
CA VAL A 9 -2.25 9.35 13.52
C VAL A 9 -1.62 7.96 13.43
N GLY A 10 -0.33 7.92 13.06
CA GLY A 10 0.42 6.68 12.84
C GLY A 10 0.50 6.24 11.38
N GLY A 11 -0.28 6.84 10.49
CA GLY A 11 -0.19 6.63 9.04
C GLY A 11 -0.26 5.16 8.64
N GLN A 12 0.59 4.72 7.72
CA GLN A 12 0.54 3.36 7.16
C GLN A 12 0.83 2.25 8.17
N VAL A 13 1.50 2.51 9.29
CA VAL A 13 1.75 1.47 10.31
C VAL A 13 0.43 0.95 10.90
N THR A 14 -0.59 1.81 10.98
CA THR A 14 -1.93 1.41 11.49
C THR A 14 -2.63 0.38 10.62
N THR A 15 -2.19 0.20 9.38
CA THR A 15 -2.75 -0.81 8.46
C THR A 15 -2.08 -2.18 8.59
N THR A 16 -1.06 -2.32 9.44
CA THR A 16 -0.34 -3.58 9.65
C THR A 16 -0.96 -4.35 10.81
N SER A 17 -1.45 -5.56 10.56
CA SER A 17 -2.10 -6.40 11.59
C SER A 17 -1.14 -6.84 12.68
N VAL A 18 0.13 -7.09 12.34
CA VAL A 18 1.16 -7.53 13.29
C VAL A 18 2.54 -6.98 12.95
N VAL A 19 3.19 -6.36 13.93
CA VAL A 19 4.57 -5.86 13.87
C VAL A 19 5.44 -6.71 14.79
N TYR A 20 6.50 -7.32 14.25
CA TYR A 20 7.48 -8.16 15.00
C TYR A 20 8.87 -7.54 15.09
N ASN A 21 9.18 -6.58 14.24
CA ASN A 21 10.51 -6.04 14.04
C ASN A 21 10.70 -4.63 14.60
N TYR A 22 9.83 -4.20 15.53
CA TYR A 22 10.03 -2.96 16.24
C TYR A 22 10.87 -3.19 17.51
N PRO A 23 12.00 -2.49 17.71
CA PRO A 23 12.88 -2.70 18.85
C PRO A 23 12.15 -2.63 20.20
N ALA A 24 12.46 -3.53 21.10
CA ALA A 24 11.87 -3.67 22.44
C ALA A 24 10.38 -4.05 22.48
N VAL A 25 9.78 -4.38 21.34
CA VAL A 25 8.40 -4.89 21.25
C VAL A 25 8.43 -6.23 20.52
N GLU A 26 8.07 -7.31 21.23
CA GLU A 26 8.12 -8.67 20.67
C GLU A 26 7.07 -8.88 19.57
N LYS A 27 5.84 -8.44 19.86
CA LYS A 27 4.69 -8.57 18.94
C LYS A 27 3.62 -7.56 19.31
N VAL A 28 3.12 -6.80 18.35
CA VAL A 28 2.08 -5.80 18.56
C VAL A 28 1.29 -5.55 17.27
N ASP A 29 0.01 -5.22 17.39
CA ASP A 29 -0.80 -4.66 16.30
C ASP A 29 -0.30 -3.25 15.95
N GLY A 30 -0.31 -2.89 14.65
CA GLY A 30 0.21 -1.58 14.19
C GLY A 30 -0.55 -0.40 14.79
N THR A 31 -1.88 -0.50 14.90
CA THR A 31 -2.71 0.54 15.54
C THR A 31 -2.38 0.67 17.01
N GLN A 32 -2.22 -0.46 17.71
CA GLN A 32 -1.84 -0.46 19.12
C GLN A 32 -0.46 0.15 19.34
N LEU A 33 0.52 -0.16 18.48
CA LEU A 33 1.86 0.44 18.53
C LEU A 33 1.78 1.96 18.39
N MET A 34 1.03 2.45 17.42
CA MET A 34 0.87 3.89 17.18
C MET A 34 0.13 4.59 18.32
N ASN A 35 -0.88 3.96 18.91
CA ASN A 35 -1.58 4.48 20.08
C ASN A 35 -0.65 4.59 21.31
N GLN A 36 0.25 3.61 21.52
CA GLN A 36 1.25 3.66 22.58
C GLN A 36 2.23 4.82 22.35
N MET A 37 2.72 4.99 21.11
CA MET A 37 3.60 6.10 20.76
C MET A 37 2.91 7.46 20.95
N GLN A 38 1.66 7.57 20.52
CA GLN A 38 0.85 8.79 20.72
C GLN A 38 0.69 9.13 22.20
N SER A 39 0.38 8.15 23.03
CA SER A 39 0.24 8.32 24.49
C SER A 39 1.56 8.74 25.12
N GLN A 40 2.67 8.16 24.70
CA GLN A 40 4.00 8.53 25.18
C GLN A 40 4.35 9.96 24.78
N VAL A 41 4.11 10.36 23.55
CA VAL A 41 4.34 11.74 23.06
C VAL A 41 3.50 12.74 23.84
N ALA A 42 2.22 12.42 24.08
CA ALA A 42 1.32 13.26 24.87
C ALA A 42 1.81 13.44 26.33
N SER A 43 2.41 12.39 26.94
CA SER A 43 2.97 12.48 28.30
C SER A 43 4.12 13.47 28.44
N PHE A 44 4.78 13.82 27.33
CA PHE A 44 5.79 14.88 27.26
C PHE A 44 5.20 16.28 26.98
N GLY A 45 3.87 16.43 26.98
CA GLY A 45 3.18 17.69 26.72
C GLY A 45 3.21 18.11 25.26
N VAL A 46 3.42 17.18 24.33
CA VAL A 46 3.34 17.44 22.88
C VAL A 46 1.88 17.42 22.45
N GLU A 47 1.47 18.47 21.74
CA GLU A 47 0.13 18.57 21.16
C GLU A 47 0.11 17.94 19.76
N ILE A 48 -0.98 17.23 19.43
CA ILE A 48 -1.25 16.71 18.10
C ILE A 48 -2.51 17.40 17.59
N GLN A 49 -2.41 18.07 16.45
CA GLN A 49 -3.55 18.71 15.79
C GLN A 49 -3.83 18.05 14.46
N HIS A 50 -5.10 17.75 14.20
CA HIS A 50 -5.58 17.21 12.92
C HIS A 50 -5.78 18.36 11.93
N ASP A 51 -4.71 18.69 11.20
CA ASP A 51 -4.75 19.68 10.12
C ASP A 51 -3.64 19.39 9.11
N ALA A 52 -4.05 18.97 7.91
CA ALA A 52 -3.13 18.71 6.82
C ALA A 52 -2.46 20.01 6.35
N VAL A 53 -1.14 20.03 6.27
CA VAL A 53 -0.40 21.21 5.81
C VAL A 53 -0.50 21.29 4.28
N GLU A 54 -1.01 22.43 3.78
CA GLU A 54 -1.14 22.70 2.34
C GLU A 54 -0.03 23.58 1.79
N LYS A 55 0.46 24.55 2.60
CA LYS A 55 1.48 25.50 2.17
C LYS A 55 2.60 25.60 3.19
N PHE A 56 3.81 25.74 2.66
CA PHE A 56 5.03 25.86 3.43
C PHE A 56 5.77 27.12 2.99
N ASP A 57 6.18 27.94 3.96
CA ASP A 57 7.22 28.94 3.81
C ASP A 57 8.33 28.59 4.79
N LEU A 58 9.37 27.98 4.26
CA LEU A 58 10.52 27.51 5.02
C LEU A 58 11.71 28.48 4.96
N THR A 59 11.50 29.66 4.42
CA THR A 59 12.51 30.74 4.37
C THR A 59 12.60 31.49 5.70
N GLY A 60 13.67 32.23 5.87
CA GLY A 60 13.86 33.07 7.08
C GLY A 60 14.09 32.28 8.37
N GLU A 61 14.17 32.99 9.50
CA GLU A 61 14.40 32.41 10.82
C GLU A 61 13.15 31.70 11.36
N VAL A 62 11.97 32.28 11.15
CA VAL A 62 10.67 31.71 11.53
C VAL A 62 9.99 31.11 10.31
N LYS A 63 9.77 29.80 10.37
CA LYS A 63 9.06 29.03 9.33
C LYS A 63 7.56 29.19 9.51
N THR A 64 6.82 29.21 8.40
CA THR A 64 5.35 29.31 8.41
C THR A 64 4.74 28.13 7.67
N LEU A 65 3.73 27.52 8.27
CA LEU A 65 2.91 26.49 7.67
C LEU A 65 1.46 26.97 7.64
N ILE A 66 0.74 26.64 6.57
CA ILE A 66 -0.71 26.89 6.47
C ILE A 66 -1.40 25.55 6.35
N GLY A 67 -2.28 25.27 7.31
CA GLY A 67 -3.11 24.08 7.30
C GLY A 67 -4.27 24.17 6.30
N LYS A 68 -4.88 23.06 5.99
CA LYS A 68 -6.10 22.96 5.16
C LYS A 68 -7.29 23.72 5.79
N SER A 69 -7.30 23.81 7.11
CA SER A 69 -8.26 24.65 7.87
C SER A 69 -8.08 26.15 7.61
N GLY A 70 -6.98 26.57 7.00
CA GLY A 70 -6.57 27.96 6.87
C GLY A 70 -5.77 28.48 8.07
N GLN A 71 -5.57 27.66 9.11
CA GLN A 71 -4.79 28.05 10.28
C GLN A 71 -3.32 28.20 9.93
N LYS A 72 -2.70 29.25 10.50
CA LYS A 72 -1.28 29.54 10.37
C LYS A 72 -0.54 29.00 11.59
N TYR A 73 0.52 28.25 11.34
CA TYR A 73 1.46 27.73 12.34
C TYR A 73 2.84 28.32 12.09
N THR A 74 3.56 28.65 13.15
CA THR A 74 4.92 29.20 13.06
C THR A 74 5.88 28.45 13.97
N ALA A 75 7.09 28.18 13.48
CA ALA A 75 8.14 27.51 14.23
C ALA A 75 9.53 27.93 13.76
N ARG A 76 10.54 27.77 14.60
CA ARG A 76 11.95 27.97 14.20
C ARG A 76 12.47 26.79 13.36
N SER A 77 11.95 25.59 13.60
CA SER A 77 12.34 24.38 12.90
C SER A 77 11.13 23.55 12.54
N VAL A 78 11.18 22.87 11.40
CA VAL A 78 10.13 21.98 10.91
C VAL A 78 10.76 20.63 10.58
N ILE A 79 10.14 19.55 11.05
CA ILE A 79 10.45 18.17 10.65
C ILE A 79 9.38 17.74 9.67
N ILE A 80 9.81 17.34 8.47
CA ILE A 80 8.92 16.87 7.41
C ILE A 80 8.92 15.34 7.44
N ALA A 81 7.78 14.76 7.85
CA ALA A 81 7.59 13.32 7.99
C ALA A 81 6.26 12.89 7.35
N THR A 82 6.03 13.34 6.11
CA THR A 82 4.75 13.21 5.40
C THR A 82 4.46 11.81 4.86
N GLY A 83 5.39 10.85 4.99
CA GLY A 83 5.21 9.47 4.58
C GLY A 83 5.12 9.26 3.07
N ALA A 84 4.42 8.19 2.67
CA ALA A 84 4.24 7.80 1.28
C ALA A 84 2.90 7.09 1.10
N ASN A 85 2.38 7.08 -0.13
CA ASN A 85 1.16 6.38 -0.50
C ASN A 85 1.46 5.26 -1.52
N PRO A 86 0.73 4.14 -1.52
CA PRO A 86 0.81 3.16 -2.60
C PRO A 86 0.56 3.81 -3.96
N LYS A 87 1.39 3.44 -4.94
CA LYS A 87 1.15 3.85 -6.32
C LYS A 87 -0.04 3.08 -6.88
N LYS A 88 -0.81 3.76 -7.72
CA LYS A 88 -1.86 3.16 -8.53
C LYS A 88 -1.32 2.81 -9.91
N VAL A 89 -1.80 1.72 -10.49
CA VAL A 89 -1.49 1.36 -11.88
C VAL A 89 -2.23 2.28 -12.83
N GLY A 90 -3.50 2.59 -12.53
CA GLY A 90 -4.34 3.51 -13.30
C GLY A 90 -5.21 2.82 -14.34
N PHE A 91 -5.38 1.50 -14.29
CA PHE A 91 -6.28 0.80 -15.21
C PHE A 91 -7.76 1.07 -14.87
N PRO A 92 -8.66 0.98 -15.86
CA PRO A 92 -10.10 1.06 -15.64
C PRO A 92 -10.59 0.05 -14.60
N GLY A 93 -11.41 0.50 -13.66
CA GLY A 93 -11.94 -0.31 -12.54
C GLY A 93 -11.07 -0.31 -11.27
N GLU A 94 -9.79 0.10 -11.31
CA GLU A 94 -8.91 0.04 -10.13
C GLU A 94 -9.47 0.82 -8.93
N ASN A 95 -9.97 2.03 -9.16
CA ASN A 95 -10.53 2.83 -8.08
C ASN A 95 -11.93 2.38 -7.67
N GLU A 96 -12.71 1.88 -8.61
CA GLU A 96 -14.07 1.42 -8.41
C GLU A 96 -14.12 0.21 -7.48
N PHE A 97 -13.26 -0.77 -7.72
CA PHE A 97 -13.21 -2.02 -6.94
C PHE A 97 -12.26 -1.99 -5.75
N ARG A 98 -11.72 -0.82 -5.39
CA ARG A 98 -10.94 -0.67 -4.17
C ARG A 98 -11.77 -1.01 -2.94
N GLY A 99 -11.30 -1.99 -2.13
CA GLY A 99 -12.04 -2.55 -0.98
C GLY A 99 -13.17 -3.51 -1.39
N ARG A 100 -13.36 -3.78 -2.69
CA ARG A 100 -14.36 -4.72 -3.23
C ARG A 100 -13.73 -5.74 -4.19
N GLY A 101 -12.50 -6.16 -3.89
CA GLY A 101 -11.67 -7.07 -4.68
C GLY A 101 -10.26 -6.54 -4.89
N ILE A 102 -10.05 -5.21 -5.01
CA ILE A 102 -8.73 -4.58 -5.12
C ILE A 102 -8.26 -4.09 -3.76
N ALA A 103 -7.02 -4.44 -3.39
CA ALA A 103 -6.37 -4.11 -2.14
C ALA A 103 -4.90 -3.68 -2.35
N TYR A 104 -4.35 -3.02 -1.32
CA TYR A 104 -2.96 -2.52 -1.30
C TYR A 104 -2.20 -2.98 -0.05
N CYS A 105 -2.82 -3.80 0.79
CA CYS A 105 -2.26 -4.28 2.05
C CYS A 105 -2.67 -5.74 2.27
N SER A 106 -1.76 -6.69 2.08
CA SER A 106 -2.06 -8.11 2.27
C SER A 106 -2.27 -8.50 3.73
N THR A 107 -1.60 -7.86 4.66
CA THR A 107 -1.79 -8.11 6.10
C THR A 107 -3.12 -7.58 6.62
N CYS A 108 -3.72 -6.58 5.93
CA CYS A 108 -5.03 -6.03 6.30
C CYS A 108 -6.19 -6.85 5.70
N ASP A 109 -6.04 -7.19 4.41
CA ASP A 109 -7.16 -7.66 3.58
C ASP A 109 -6.99 -9.13 3.14
N GLY A 110 -5.79 -9.73 3.32
CA GLY A 110 -5.49 -11.06 2.78
C GLY A 110 -6.43 -12.16 3.26
N GLU A 111 -6.83 -12.12 4.53
CA GLU A 111 -7.77 -13.10 5.12
C GLU A 111 -9.16 -13.07 4.48
N LEU A 112 -9.58 -11.91 3.92
CA LEU A 112 -10.87 -11.78 3.23
C LEU A 112 -10.94 -12.63 1.95
N PHE A 113 -9.79 -13.02 1.41
CA PHE A 113 -9.67 -13.83 0.20
C PHE A 113 -9.29 -15.28 0.49
N THR A 114 -9.62 -15.77 1.68
CA THR A 114 -9.34 -17.17 2.08
C THR A 114 -10.07 -18.14 1.15
N GLY A 115 -9.31 -19.05 0.53
CA GLY A 115 -9.83 -20.04 -0.40
C GLY A 115 -10.11 -19.54 -1.82
N LEU A 116 -9.90 -18.25 -2.10
CA LEU A 116 -10.14 -17.61 -3.39
C LEU A 116 -8.86 -17.50 -4.22
N GLN A 117 -9.01 -17.27 -5.52
CA GLN A 117 -7.91 -16.84 -6.40
C GLN A 117 -7.45 -15.44 -5.98
N VAL A 118 -6.13 -15.22 -5.98
CA VAL A 118 -5.53 -13.92 -5.73
C VAL A 118 -4.53 -13.59 -6.84
N PHE A 119 -4.58 -12.34 -7.33
CA PHE A 119 -3.57 -11.75 -8.19
C PHE A 119 -2.71 -10.76 -7.40
N VAL A 120 -1.41 -10.80 -7.63
CA VAL A 120 -0.46 -9.81 -7.12
C VAL A 120 0.12 -9.05 -8.29
N VAL A 121 -0.16 -7.75 -8.38
CA VAL A 121 0.33 -6.89 -9.46
C VAL A 121 1.62 -6.21 -9.04
N GLY A 122 2.73 -6.61 -9.63
CA GLY A 122 4.05 -6.07 -9.35
C GLY A 122 5.15 -7.11 -9.52
N GLY A 123 6.38 -6.64 -9.70
CA GLY A 123 7.57 -7.50 -9.87
C GLY A 123 8.71 -7.10 -8.95
N GLY A 124 8.45 -6.28 -7.93
CA GLY A 124 9.45 -5.83 -6.97
C GLY A 124 9.50 -6.68 -5.72
N TYR A 125 10.26 -6.18 -4.74
CA TYR A 125 10.49 -6.80 -3.44
C TYR A 125 9.16 -7.12 -2.73
N ALA A 126 8.30 -6.10 -2.57
CA ALA A 126 7.01 -6.27 -1.91
C ALA A 126 6.12 -7.29 -2.62
N ALA A 127 6.04 -7.27 -3.95
CA ALA A 127 5.22 -8.22 -4.69
C ALA A 127 5.64 -9.68 -4.43
N ALA A 128 6.95 -9.95 -4.38
CA ALA A 128 7.46 -11.30 -4.12
C ALA A 128 7.18 -11.77 -2.68
N GLU A 129 7.41 -10.91 -1.68
CA GLU A 129 7.14 -11.26 -0.28
C GLU A 129 5.66 -11.42 0.01
N GLU A 130 4.83 -10.50 -0.50
CA GLU A 130 3.40 -10.51 -0.25
C GLU A 130 2.67 -11.64 -1.00
N ALA A 131 3.19 -12.09 -2.15
CA ALA A 131 2.68 -13.29 -2.82
C ALA A 131 2.85 -14.55 -1.96
N ASP A 132 4.03 -14.73 -1.34
CA ASP A 132 4.26 -15.83 -0.40
C ASP A 132 3.36 -15.71 0.84
N TYR A 133 3.19 -14.49 1.37
CA TYR A 133 2.29 -14.25 2.51
C TYR A 133 0.83 -14.59 2.18
N LEU A 134 0.30 -14.07 1.06
CA LEU A 134 -1.07 -14.30 0.60
C LEU A 134 -1.37 -15.76 0.31
N SER A 135 -0.38 -16.56 -0.09
CA SER A 135 -0.55 -17.99 -0.35
C SER A 135 -1.00 -18.80 0.88
N ARG A 136 -0.85 -18.24 2.08
CA ARG A 136 -1.32 -18.86 3.34
C ARG A 136 -2.85 -18.91 3.42
N PHE A 137 -3.51 -17.96 2.81
CA PHE A 137 -4.96 -17.79 2.80
C PHE A 137 -5.56 -18.21 1.47
N ALA A 138 -5.00 -17.74 0.38
CA ALA A 138 -5.51 -17.94 -0.97
C ALA A 138 -5.54 -19.43 -1.40
N LYS A 139 -6.47 -19.76 -2.28
CA LYS A 139 -6.48 -21.01 -3.05
C LYS A 139 -5.23 -21.09 -3.93
N HIS A 140 -4.96 -20.02 -4.67
CA HIS A 140 -3.80 -19.83 -5.52
C HIS A 140 -3.46 -18.37 -5.64
N VAL A 141 -2.18 -18.04 -5.84
CA VAL A 141 -1.69 -16.67 -6.06
C VAL A 141 -1.00 -16.61 -7.41
N THR A 142 -1.44 -15.71 -8.28
CA THR A 142 -0.78 -15.43 -9.57
C THR A 142 -0.12 -14.07 -9.51
N VAL A 143 1.21 -14.02 -9.65
CA VAL A 143 1.96 -12.76 -9.68
C VAL A 143 2.07 -12.26 -11.11
N LEU A 144 1.55 -11.05 -11.37
CA LEU A 144 1.60 -10.40 -12.66
C LEU A 144 2.82 -9.46 -12.71
N VAL A 145 3.85 -9.88 -13.41
CA VAL A 145 5.11 -9.14 -13.53
C VAL A 145 5.19 -8.48 -14.91
N ARG A 146 5.24 -7.15 -14.94
CA ARG A 146 5.35 -6.39 -16.19
C ARG A 146 6.61 -6.69 -17.00
N GLY A 147 7.72 -7.01 -16.31
CA GLY A 147 9.00 -7.39 -16.92
C GLY A 147 9.10 -8.89 -17.20
N ASP A 148 10.25 -9.30 -17.69
CA ASP A 148 10.59 -10.70 -17.93
C ASP A 148 11.25 -11.41 -16.73
N HIS A 149 11.42 -10.67 -15.62
CA HIS A 149 11.94 -11.18 -14.35
C HIS A 149 11.48 -10.30 -13.18
N PHE A 150 11.66 -10.78 -11.96
CA PHE A 150 11.49 -9.97 -10.76
C PHE A 150 12.59 -8.92 -10.63
N ALA A 151 12.23 -7.67 -10.38
CA ALA A 151 13.16 -6.57 -10.09
C ALA A 151 13.55 -6.53 -8.61
N CYS A 152 13.85 -7.68 -8.01
CA CYS A 152 14.32 -7.82 -6.64
C CYS A 152 15.41 -8.90 -6.57
N PRO A 153 16.17 -8.99 -5.45
CA PRO A 153 17.17 -10.04 -5.28
C PRO A 153 16.58 -11.44 -5.48
N VAL A 154 17.35 -12.32 -6.12
CA VAL A 154 16.93 -13.71 -6.42
C VAL A 154 16.45 -14.45 -5.16
N LEU A 155 17.10 -14.22 -4.03
CA LEU A 155 16.73 -14.87 -2.76
C LEU A 155 15.33 -14.46 -2.29
N THR A 156 14.91 -13.23 -2.56
CA THR A 156 13.56 -12.74 -2.22
C THR A 156 12.51 -13.36 -3.15
N ALA A 157 12.77 -13.33 -4.46
CA ALA A 157 11.87 -13.94 -5.44
C ALA A 157 11.74 -15.46 -5.25
N LYS A 158 12.82 -16.11 -4.79
CA LYS A 158 12.87 -17.56 -4.60
C LYS A 158 11.77 -18.10 -3.69
N ARG A 159 11.39 -17.39 -2.63
CA ARG A 159 10.30 -17.83 -1.73
C ARG A 159 8.97 -17.95 -2.47
N ALA A 160 8.63 -16.95 -3.27
CA ALA A 160 7.42 -16.98 -4.10
C ALA A 160 7.53 -18.05 -5.20
N LEU A 161 8.69 -18.16 -5.88
CA LEU A 161 8.91 -19.10 -6.97
C LEU A 161 8.91 -20.57 -6.52
N ASP A 162 9.39 -20.87 -5.33
CA ASP A 162 9.41 -22.23 -4.77
C ASP A 162 8.06 -22.62 -4.13
N ASN A 163 7.13 -21.68 -3.97
CA ASN A 163 5.86 -21.94 -3.33
C ASN A 163 4.87 -22.60 -4.32
N PRO A 164 4.37 -23.81 -4.04
CA PRO A 164 3.49 -24.54 -4.97
C PRO A 164 2.12 -23.88 -5.20
N LYS A 165 1.73 -22.93 -4.33
CA LYS A 165 0.51 -22.15 -4.50
C LYS A 165 0.72 -20.84 -5.27
N VAL A 166 1.96 -20.54 -5.70
CA VAL A 166 2.28 -19.30 -6.40
C VAL A 166 2.70 -19.61 -7.83
N SER A 167 2.09 -18.93 -8.79
CA SER A 167 2.53 -18.88 -10.19
C SER A 167 2.92 -17.46 -10.57
N VAL A 168 3.73 -17.33 -11.63
CA VAL A 168 4.18 -16.02 -12.11
C VAL A 168 3.93 -15.90 -13.60
N GLU A 169 3.25 -14.84 -13.98
CA GLU A 169 3.06 -14.45 -15.38
C GLU A 169 3.93 -13.23 -15.68
N TYR A 170 4.99 -13.47 -16.44
CA TYR A 170 5.89 -12.43 -16.89
C TYR A 170 5.36 -11.68 -18.12
N ASN A 171 5.84 -10.45 -18.30
CA ASN A 171 5.43 -9.56 -19.38
C ASN A 171 3.91 -9.31 -19.40
N THR A 172 3.27 -9.40 -18.24
CA THR A 172 1.81 -9.35 -18.09
C THR A 172 1.40 -8.13 -17.27
N GLU A 173 0.41 -7.41 -17.76
CA GLU A 173 -0.18 -6.24 -17.14
C GLU A 173 -1.70 -6.39 -17.04
N VAL A 174 -2.30 -5.71 -16.07
CA VAL A 174 -3.76 -5.57 -16.00
C VAL A 174 -4.19 -4.48 -16.97
N LYS A 175 -5.04 -4.81 -17.94
CA LYS A 175 -5.63 -3.87 -18.89
C LYS A 175 -6.83 -3.16 -18.29
N GLU A 176 -7.75 -3.94 -17.71
CA GLU A 176 -8.97 -3.46 -17.06
C GLU A 176 -9.53 -4.52 -16.13
N VAL A 177 -10.41 -4.09 -15.25
CA VAL A 177 -11.20 -4.98 -14.40
C VAL A 177 -12.65 -4.55 -14.35
N SER A 178 -13.55 -5.49 -14.10
CA SER A 178 -14.99 -5.24 -14.01
C SER A 178 -15.70 -6.21 -13.06
N GLY A 179 -16.93 -5.90 -12.75
CA GLY A 179 -17.80 -6.67 -11.88
C GLY A 179 -19.06 -5.87 -11.55
N ASP A 180 -19.89 -6.40 -10.69
CA ASP A 180 -21.06 -5.68 -10.16
C ASP A 180 -20.70 -5.09 -8.78
N ASP A 181 -21.19 -5.73 -7.70
CA ASP A 181 -20.86 -5.29 -6.33
C ASP A 181 -19.39 -5.57 -5.98
N TYR A 182 -18.83 -6.65 -6.51
CA TYR A 182 -17.46 -7.10 -6.30
C TYR A 182 -16.75 -7.33 -7.62
N LEU A 183 -15.43 -7.40 -7.55
CA LEU A 183 -14.54 -7.71 -8.67
C LEU A 183 -14.75 -9.15 -9.15
N THR A 184 -15.14 -9.34 -10.41
CA THR A 184 -15.40 -10.67 -10.97
C THR A 184 -14.67 -10.96 -12.27
N THR A 185 -14.13 -9.94 -12.94
CA THR A 185 -13.46 -10.10 -14.23
C THR A 185 -12.19 -9.25 -14.29
N ALA A 186 -11.12 -9.82 -14.82
CA ALA A 186 -9.89 -9.10 -15.13
C ALA A 186 -9.43 -9.43 -16.55
N THR A 187 -9.18 -8.41 -17.35
CA THR A 187 -8.51 -8.52 -18.64
C THR A 187 -7.01 -8.27 -18.45
N LEU A 188 -6.22 -9.29 -18.72
CA LEU A 188 -4.76 -9.24 -18.67
C LEU A 188 -4.22 -9.13 -20.08
N VAL A 189 -3.09 -8.44 -20.25
CA VAL A 189 -2.43 -8.29 -21.55
C VAL A 189 -0.96 -8.65 -21.44
N ASN A 190 -0.48 -9.49 -22.34
CA ASN A 190 0.95 -9.69 -22.52
C ASN A 190 1.52 -8.52 -23.31
N ASN A 191 2.37 -7.72 -22.67
CA ASN A 191 2.87 -6.47 -23.24
C ASN A 191 3.94 -6.64 -24.35
N LYS A 192 4.39 -7.90 -24.60
CA LYS A 192 5.27 -8.21 -25.73
C LYS A 192 4.52 -8.70 -26.95
N THR A 193 3.49 -9.52 -26.77
CA THR A 193 2.73 -10.11 -27.87
C THR A 193 1.45 -9.36 -28.19
N GLY A 194 0.93 -8.59 -27.23
CA GLY A 194 -0.39 -7.96 -27.30
C GLY A 194 -1.55 -8.94 -27.10
N GLU A 195 -1.27 -10.19 -26.76
CA GLU A 195 -2.28 -11.21 -26.49
C GLU A 195 -3.04 -10.84 -25.20
N GLU A 196 -4.36 -10.90 -25.26
CA GLU A 196 -5.24 -10.65 -24.14
C GLU A 196 -5.83 -11.94 -23.60
N THR A 197 -5.82 -12.06 -22.27
CA THR A 197 -6.46 -13.16 -21.54
C THR A 197 -7.49 -12.59 -20.59
N VAL A 198 -8.69 -13.12 -20.61
CA VAL A 198 -9.75 -12.72 -19.68
C VAL A 198 -9.88 -13.78 -18.61
N TYR A 199 -9.69 -13.36 -17.35
CA TYR A 199 -9.99 -14.15 -16.18
C TYR A 199 -11.39 -13.81 -15.68
N HIS A 200 -12.20 -14.82 -15.43
CA HIS A 200 -13.46 -14.72 -14.72
C HIS A 200 -13.33 -15.40 -13.36
N VAL A 201 -14.05 -14.89 -12.38
CA VAL A 201 -14.11 -15.52 -11.06
C VAL A 201 -14.51 -17.00 -11.20
N ASP A 202 -13.91 -17.86 -10.38
CA ASP A 202 -14.18 -19.30 -10.41
C ASP A 202 -15.65 -19.58 -10.04
N ASP A 203 -16.21 -20.65 -10.61
CA ASP A 203 -17.59 -21.06 -10.34
C ASP A 203 -17.84 -21.29 -8.85
N GLY A 204 -18.83 -20.59 -8.32
CA GLY A 204 -19.21 -20.65 -6.89
C GLY A 204 -18.56 -19.57 -6.03
N ASP A 205 -17.53 -18.87 -6.52
CA ASP A 205 -16.91 -17.77 -5.82
C ASP A 205 -17.62 -16.45 -6.17
N GLN A 206 -17.65 -15.51 -5.23
CA GLN A 206 -18.28 -14.19 -5.44
C GLN A 206 -17.29 -13.16 -6.01
N THR A 207 -16.01 -13.34 -5.78
CA THR A 207 -14.94 -12.41 -6.15
C THR A 207 -13.59 -13.11 -6.15
N PHE A 208 -12.57 -12.40 -6.62
CA PHE A 208 -11.17 -12.75 -6.44
C PHE A 208 -10.42 -11.54 -5.86
N GLY A 209 -9.24 -11.77 -5.30
CA GLY A 209 -8.39 -10.70 -4.78
C GLY A 209 -7.41 -10.18 -5.84
N MET A 210 -7.20 -8.86 -5.88
CA MET A 210 -6.12 -8.26 -6.66
C MET A 210 -5.35 -7.26 -5.80
N PHE A 211 -4.10 -7.59 -5.46
CA PHE A 211 -3.23 -6.80 -4.59
C PHE A 211 -2.18 -6.05 -5.41
N ILE A 212 -2.10 -4.73 -5.24
CA ILE A 212 -1.26 -3.85 -6.06
C ILE A 212 0.04 -3.50 -5.32
N TYR A 213 1.19 -3.97 -5.84
CA TYR A 213 2.52 -3.76 -5.27
C TYR A 213 3.53 -3.23 -6.31
N ILE A 214 3.22 -2.05 -6.88
CA ILE A 214 4.07 -1.37 -7.86
C ILE A 214 4.93 -0.26 -7.26
N GLY A 215 5.10 -0.28 -5.95
CA GLY A 215 5.87 0.69 -5.17
C GLY A 215 5.02 1.77 -4.53
N THR A 216 5.70 2.73 -3.89
CA THR A 216 5.10 3.84 -3.17
C THR A 216 5.49 5.16 -3.80
N GLN A 217 4.69 6.20 -3.55
CA GLN A 217 4.97 7.58 -3.92
C GLN A 217 5.11 8.41 -2.65
N PRO A 218 6.27 9.04 -2.41
CA PRO A 218 6.45 9.95 -1.29
C PRO A 218 5.40 11.07 -1.30
N ALA A 219 4.85 11.38 -0.14
CA ALA A 219 3.86 12.46 0.00
C ALA A 219 4.55 13.84 0.08
N THR A 220 5.40 14.13 -0.90
CA THR A 220 6.24 15.35 -0.96
C THR A 220 5.76 16.38 -1.97
N LYS A 221 4.60 16.15 -2.60
CA LYS A 221 4.09 17.04 -3.67
C LYS A 221 4.00 18.51 -3.24
N ALA A 222 3.57 18.77 -2.01
CA ALA A 222 3.46 20.14 -1.48
C ALA A 222 4.83 20.81 -1.25
N LEU A 223 5.93 20.05 -1.32
CA LEU A 223 7.29 20.51 -1.08
C LEU A 223 8.11 20.66 -2.38
N ALA A 224 7.57 20.26 -3.54
CA ALA A 224 8.29 20.17 -4.81
C ALA A 224 8.93 21.49 -5.29
N ASN A 225 8.45 22.64 -4.79
CA ASN A 225 8.97 23.97 -5.13
C ASN A 225 9.77 24.61 -3.99
N ILE A 226 10.07 23.86 -2.92
CA ILE A 226 10.65 24.40 -1.67
C ILE A 226 11.96 23.70 -1.34
N LEU A 227 12.15 22.47 -1.80
CA LEU A 227 13.33 21.62 -1.57
C LEU A 227 14.06 21.35 -2.88
#